data_a7c909f89d1a3028718dfd67bb7c4412
#
_entry.id   a7c909f89d1a3028718dfd67bb7c4412
#
_cell.length_a   1.000
_cell.length_b   1.000
_cell.length_c   1.000
_cell.angle_alpha   90.00
_cell.angle_beta   90.00
_cell.angle_gamma   90.00
#
_symmetry.space_group_name_H-M   'P 1'
#
loop_
_entity.id
_entity.type
_entity.pdbx_description
1 polymer ?
#
loop_
_entity_poly.entity_id
_entity_poly.type
_entity_poly.pdbx_seq_one_letter_code
_entity_poly.pdbx_strand_id
1 'polypeptide(L)'
;MIVDIHTHFNEPGVPQALGIDMRNPSGNYRTLPSAQMAEFGQFDKQIEVNEKAGVDKRIMSSPFGAEMFSAMTDRPSTDVVKAINDSIAKTVSRKPDRLWGMGTANPLEKAHIKEAERCMGPLGFKGLLCTTSWHGRYLDNEEAFPFWEWAQDTKTPIFLHPVRTPIGANQQMDQYKLDELIGRPFDTGMCLARMILSGLFDRFPKLQISVAHMGGGLLPVMGRLNFGWSLGCEGMPERAKIKCKDEPQSYLRRNFHVDTMGLWAPHVREALEVFGPDRVMFGTDYGPVPIDPKEHVDIVKSMGLSKADEEKVFWRNADAFFNLGLAKADSKAPAHA
;
A
#
# COMPACT_ATOMS: atom_id res chain seq x y z
N MET A 1 20.74 -5.27 6.42
CA MET A 1 19.74 -4.17 6.58
C MET A 1 18.38 -4.69 6.16
N ILE A 2 17.33 -4.33 6.90
CA ILE A 2 15.93 -4.64 6.59
C ILE A 2 15.13 -3.34 6.66
N VAL A 3 14.41 -3.01 5.58
CA VAL A 3 13.50 -1.87 5.49
C VAL A 3 12.09 -2.40 5.30
N ASP A 4 11.22 -2.14 6.26
CA ASP A 4 9.81 -2.52 6.19
C ASP A 4 9.00 -1.38 5.59
N ILE A 5 8.42 -1.60 4.41
CA ILE A 5 7.65 -0.59 3.66
C ILE A 5 6.17 -0.57 4.01
N HIS A 6 5.69 -1.58 4.71
CA HIS A 6 4.28 -1.77 5.00
C HIS A 6 4.05 -1.92 6.50
N THR A 7 4.00 -0.79 7.17
CA THR A 7 3.74 -0.72 8.61
C THR A 7 2.80 0.43 8.94
N HIS A 8 2.06 0.26 10.01
CA HIS A 8 1.03 1.21 10.37
C HIS A 8 1.14 1.65 11.82
N PHE A 9 0.89 2.93 12.03
CA PHE A 9 0.64 3.50 13.35
C PHE A 9 -0.35 4.65 13.23
N ASN A 10 -1.22 4.77 14.21
CA ASN A 10 -2.16 5.89 14.28
C ASN A 10 -2.04 6.58 15.64
N GLU A 11 -1.66 7.84 15.62
CA GLU A 11 -1.67 8.65 16.83
C GLU A 11 -3.12 8.72 17.39
N PRO A 12 -3.34 8.49 18.67
CA PRO A 12 -4.68 8.42 19.24
C PRO A 12 -5.54 9.69 19.05
N GLY A 13 -4.90 10.82 18.74
CA GLY A 13 -5.58 12.11 18.61
C GLY A 13 -6.25 12.38 17.27
N VAL A 14 -6.06 11.54 16.24
CA VAL A 14 -6.63 11.81 14.91
C VAL A 14 -8.16 11.81 14.92
N PRO A 15 -8.86 10.83 15.51
CA PRO A 15 -10.32 10.87 15.59
C PRO A 15 -10.83 12.11 16.32
N GLN A 16 -10.22 12.46 17.47
CA GLN A 16 -10.61 13.66 18.23
C GLN A 16 -10.39 14.94 17.43
N ALA A 17 -9.28 15.06 16.70
CA ALA A 17 -9.00 16.22 15.86
C ALA A 17 -10.04 16.38 14.73
N LEU A 18 -10.65 15.29 14.29
CA LEU A 18 -11.71 15.27 13.29
C LEU A 18 -13.12 15.36 13.88
N GLY A 19 -13.26 15.38 15.21
CA GLY A 19 -14.55 15.37 15.90
C GLY A 19 -15.28 14.03 15.83
N ILE A 20 -14.53 12.92 15.62
CA ILE A 20 -15.09 11.58 15.49
C ILE A 20 -15.16 10.91 16.87
N ASP A 21 -16.34 10.43 17.24
CA ASP A 21 -16.52 9.62 18.44
C ASP A 21 -16.33 8.13 18.13
N MET A 22 -15.15 7.61 18.41
CA MET A 22 -14.82 6.20 18.21
C MET A 22 -15.58 5.23 19.10
N ARG A 23 -16.30 5.72 20.14
CA ARG A 23 -17.14 4.88 21.01
C ARG A 23 -18.47 4.54 20.34
N ASN A 24 -18.91 5.37 19.40
CA ASN A 24 -20.13 5.15 18.62
C ASN A 24 -19.88 5.51 17.14
N PRO A 25 -19.07 4.73 16.42
CA PRO A 25 -18.78 5.00 15.03
C PRO A 25 -20.05 4.90 14.19
N SER A 26 -20.40 5.99 13.50
CA SER A 26 -21.49 5.98 12.52
C SER A 26 -21.11 5.09 11.34
N GLY A 27 -21.98 4.15 11.00
CA GLY A 27 -21.81 3.27 9.86
C GLY A 27 -21.40 1.82 10.20
N ASN A 28 -21.20 1.00 9.18
CA ASN A 28 -20.85 -0.42 9.29
C ASN A 28 -19.40 -0.70 9.73
N TYR A 29 -18.73 0.27 10.30
CA TYR A 29 -17.35 0.11 10.75
C TYR A 29 -17.34 -0.70 12.04
N ARG A 30 -16.95 -1.96 11.94
CA ARG A 30 -16.71 -2.81 13.10
C ARG A 30 -15.51 -2.26 13.85
N THR A 31 -15.65 -2.11 15.15
CA THR A 31 -14.54 -1.84 16.05
C THR A 31 -13.52 -2.99 15.92
N LEU A 32 -12.26 -2.66 15.73
CA LEU A 32 -11.19 -3.64 15.85
C LEU A 32 -11.24 -4.27 17.25
N PRO A 33 -10.88 -5.55 17.40
CA PRO A 33 -10.76 -6.16 18.72
C PRO A 33 -9.90 -5.28 19.65
N SER A 34 -10.28 -5.18 20.90
CA SER A 34 -9.61 -4.31 21.89
C SER A 34 -8.10 -4.55 22.00
N ALA A 35 -7.66 -5.79 21.81
CA ALA A 35 -6.23 -6.16 21.80
C ALA A 35 -5.48 -5.53 20.61
N GLN A 36 -6.04 -5.57 19.40
CA GLN A 36 -5.45 -4.92 18.23
C GLN A 36 -5.40 -3.39 18.39
N MET A 37 -6.48 -2.79 18.89
CA MET A 37 -6.49 -1.36 19.19
C MET A 37 -5.47 -0.97 20.24
N ALA A 38 -5.22 -1.84 21.24
CA ALA A 38 -4.21 -1.60 22.26
C ALA A 38 -2.78 -1.61 21.66
N GLU A 39 -2.50 -2.46 20.70
CA GLU A 39 -1.18 -2.49 20.01
C GLU A 39 -0.97 -1.30 19.09
N PHE A 40 -1.99 -0.83 18.40
CA PHE A 40 -1.91 0.42 17.63
C PHE A 40 -1.50 1.62 18.48
N GLY A 41 -1.92 1.67 19.72
CA GLY A 41 -1.60 2.76 20.66
C GLY A 41 -0.22 2.66 21.30
N GLN A 42 0.49 1.55 21.16
CA GLN A 42 1.76 1.27 21.86
C GLN A 42 2.99 1.48 20.97
N PHE A 43 3.27 2.72 20.64
CA PHE A 43 4.38 3.07 19.74
C PHE A 43 5.73 2.47 20.16
N ASP A 44 6.10 2.62 21.43
CA ASP A 44 7.41 2.16 21.91
C ASP A 44 7.53 0.61 21.85
N LYS A 45 6.42 -0.10 22.11
CA LYS A 45 6.37 -1.56 21.92
C LYS A 45 6.54 -1.94 20.45
N GLN A 46 5.91 -1.21 19.53
CA GLN A 46 6.10 -1.44 18.09
C GLN A 46 7.57 -1.25 17.67
N ILE A 47 8.25 -0.24 18.20
CA ILE A 47 9.68 -0.02 17.94
C ILE A 47 10.49 -1.21 18.45
N GLU A 48 10.31 -1.58 19.72
CA GLU A 48 11.05 -2.68 20.36
C GLU A 48 10.89 -4.02 19.62
N VAL A 49 9.66 -4.39 19.25
CA VAL A 49 9.38 -5.66 18.56
C VAL A 49 10.06 -5.70 17.19
N ASN A 50 10.00 -4.61 16.44
CA ASN A 50 10.66 -4.54 15.14
C ASN A 50 12.19 -4.56 15.25
N GLU A 51 12.77 -3.90 16.24
CA GLU A 51 14.21 -3.96 16.51
C GLU A 51 14.66 -5.39 16.85
N LYS A 52 13.92 -6.11 17.69
CA LYS A 52 14.17 -7.52 18.02
C LYS A 52 14.08 -8.44 16.80
N ALA A 53 13.19 -8.14 15.86
CA ALA A 53 13.05 -8.85 14.59
C ALA A 53 14.18 -8.56 13.60
N GLY A 54 15.05 -7.58 13.88
CA GLY A 54 16.12 -7.14 12.99
C GLY A 54 15.67 -6.17 11.91
N VAL A 55 14.51 -5.56 12.06
CA VAL A 55 14.03 -4.49 11.15
C VAL A 55 14.73 -3.19 11.51
N ASP A 56 15.55 -2.67 10.60
CA ASP A 56 16.37 -1.48 10.83
C ASP A 56 15.59 -0.18 10.66
N LYS A 57 14.72 -0.15 9.65
CA LYS A 57 13.97 1.05 9.26
C LYS A 57 12.55 0.70 8.81
N ARG A 58 11.63 1.66 8.97
CA ARG A 58 10.21 1.45 8.62
C ARG A 58 9.64 2.67 7.91
N ILE A 59 8.76 2.45 6.93
CA ILE A 59 7.96 3.50 6.33
C ILE A 59 6.56 3.44 6.95
N MET A 60 6.24 4.44 7.77
CA MET A 60 5.01 4.50 8.57
C MET A 60 3.87 5.14 7.81
N SER A 61 2.73 4.47 7.77
CA SER A 61 1.47 4.99 7.22
C SER A 61 0.33 4.89 8.23
N SER A 62 -0.81 5.49 7.92
CA SER A 62 -2.02 5.29 8.71
C SER A 62 -2.67 3.95 8.36
N PRO A 63 -3.10 3.16 9.35
CA PRO A 63 -3.82 1.90 9.11
C PRO A 63 -5.24 2.13 8.61
N PHE A 64 -5.75 3.34 8.81
CA PHE A 64 -7.06 3.75 8.37
C PHE A 64 -6.91 4.69 7.19
N GLY A 65 -7.36 4.26 6.03
CA GLY A 65 -7.40 5.12 4.85
C GLY A 65 -8.27 6.37 5.10
N ALA A 66 -8.00 7.43 4.36
CA ALA A 66 -8.78 8.67 4.45
C ALA A 66 -10.28 8.44 4.22
N GLU A 67 -10.64 7.43 3.42
CA GLU A 67 -12.03 7.05 3.15
C GLU A 67 -12.80 6.73 4.44
N MET A 68 -12.21 5.93 5.34
CA MET A 68 -12.88 5.56 6.58
C MET A 68 -13.20 6.79 7.44
N PHE A 69 -12.23 7.67 7.64
CA PHE A 69 -12.46 8.87 8.43
C PHE A 69 -13.39 9.86 7.74
N SER A 70 -13.32 9.99 6.41
CA SER A 70 -14.25 10.82 5.63
C SER A 70 -15.70 10.36 5.73
N ALA A 71 -15.93 9.05 5.87
CA ALA A 71 -17.27 8.51 6.07
C ALA A 71 -17.81 8.71 7.51
N MET A 72 -16.96 9.14 8.46
CA MET A 72 -17.31 9.32 9.87
C MET A 72 -17.39 10.79 10.30
N THR A 73 -17.19 11.74 9.40
CA THR A 73 -17.21 13.18 9.68
C THR A 73 -17.79 13.95 8.51
N ASP A 74 -18.42 15.10 8.81
CA ASP A 74 -18.90 16.05 7.80
C ASP A 74 -17.80 17.02 7.32
N ARG A 75 -16.57 16.85 7.77
CA ARG A 75 -15.45 17.68 7.34
C ARG A 75 -15.06 17.39 5.89
N PRO A 76 -14.56 18.39 5.14
CA PRO A 76 -13.99 18.16 3.83
C PRO A 76 -12.91 17.06 3.85
N SER A 77 -12.88 16.22 2.82
CA SER A 77 -11.87 15.15 2.69
C SER A 77 -10.43 15.68 2.75
N THR A 78 -10.19 16.91 2.30
CA THR A 78 -8.90 17.61 2.41
C THR A 78 -8.46 17.83 3.86
N ASP A 79 -9.38 18.14 4.76
CA ASP A 79 -9.07 18.31 6.19
C ASP A 79 -8.76 16.95 6.82
N VAL A 80 -9.45 15.91 6.37
CA VAL A 80 -9.23 14.53 6.84
C VAL A 80 -7.83 14.05 6.46
N VAL A 81 -7.45 14.14 5.19
CA VAL A 81 -6.11 13.70 4.75
C VAL A 81 -5.02 14.54 5.41
N LYS A 82 -5.24 15.85 5.60
CA LYS A 82 -4.30 16.72 6.31
C LYS A 82 -4.10 16.29 7.76
N ALA A 83 -5.17 16.01 8.50
CA ALA A 83 -5.09 15.56 9.90
C ALA A 83 -4.33 14.22 10.03
N ILE A 84 -4.57 13.28 9.11
CA ILE A 84 -3.84 12.01 9.05
C ILE A 84 -2.35 12.25 8.79
N ASN A 85 -2.01 13.08 7.81
CA ASN A 85 -0.62 13.34 7.43
C ASN A 85 0.14 14.11 8.53
N ASP A 86 -0.49 15.04 9.20
CA ASP A 86 0.07 15.72 10.38
C ASP A 86 0.36 14.72 11.52
N SER A 87 -0.52 13.74 11.71
CA SER A 87 -0.33 12.64 12.67
C SER A 87 0.86 11.75 12.31
N ILE A 88 1.01 11.38 11.04
CA ILE A 88 2.16 10.60 10.57
C ILE A 88 3.47 11.39 10.78
N ALA A 89 3.48 12.68 10.45
CA ALA A 89 4.64 13.54 10.67
C ALA A 89 5.05 13.57 12.16
N LYS A 90 4.08 13.69 13.06
CA LYS A 90 4.29 13.60 14.50
C LYS A 90 4.87 12.25 14.92
N THR A 91 4.33 11.14 14.40
CA THR A 91 4.83 9.80 14.68
C THR A 91 6.29 9.65 14.26
N VAL A 92 6.63 10.05 13.04
CA VAL A 92 7.99 9.96 12.49
C VAL A 92 8.98 10.79 13.29
N SER A 93 8.57 11.98 13.76
CA SER A 93 9.44 12.86 14.54
C SER A 93 9.86 12.27 15.90
N ARG A 94 9.19 11.22 16.38
CA ARG A 94 9.55 10.52 17.64
C ARG A 94 10.79 9.64 17.49
N LYS A 95 11.07 9.11 16.28
CA LYS A 95 12.21 8.23 15.97
C LYS A 95 12.71 8.47 14.54
N PRO A 96 13.25 9.67 14.23
CA PRO A 96 13.61 10.04 12.86
C PRO A 96 14.77 9.22 12.29
N ASP A 97 15.56 8.59 13.14
CA ASP A 97 16.63 7.66 12.77
C ASP A 97 16.11 6.27 12.34
N ARG A 98 14.86 5.93 12.67
CA ARG A 98 14.24 4.63 12.39
C ARG A 98 13.05 4.70 11.44
N LEU A 99 12.39 5.86 11.35
CA LEU A 99 11.10 6.00 10.68
C LEU A 99 11.15 7.01 9.56
N TRP A 100 10.46 6.69 8.48
CA TRP A 100 10.03 7.61 7.44
C TRP A 100 8.51 7.64 7.38
N GLY A 101 7.94 8.72 6.85
CA GLY A 101 6.50 8.84 6.65
C GLY A 101 6.09 8.45 5.23
N MET A 102 4.91 7.87 5.14
CA MET A 102 4.13 7.69 3.93
C MET A 102 2.80 8.40 4.15
N GLY A 103 2.54 9.46 3.37
CA GLY A 103 1.31 10.24 3.49
C GLY A 103 0.10 9.49 2.94
N THR A 104 -1.08 10.05 3.11
CA THR A 104 -2.30 9.54 2.47
C THR A 104 -2.88 10.58 1.52
N ALA A 105 -3.36 10.13 0.37
CA ALA A 105 -4.10 10.91 -0.60
C ALA A 105 -5.07 10.02 -1.37
N ASN A 106 -6.11 10.62 -1.95
CA ASN A 106 -7.04 9.91 -2.81
C ASN A 106 -6.90 10.42 -4.25
N PRO A 107 -6.55 9.56 -5.21
CA PRO A 107 -6.42 9.95 -6.62
C PRO A 107 -7.68 10.53 -7.25
N LEU A 108 -8.87 10.13 -6.80
CA LEU A 108 -10.15 10.62 -7.33
C LEU A 108 -10.51 12.04 -6.85
N GLU A 109 -9.73 12.60 -5.93
CA GLU A 109 -9.96 13.93 -5.36
C GLU A 109 -8.85 14.88 -5.82
N LYS A 110 -9.08 15.64 -6.89
CA LYS A 110 -8.07 16.58 -7.43
C LYS A 110 -7.49 17.52 -6.36
N ALA A 111 -8.31 17.91 -5.39
CA ALA A 111 -7.88 18.77 -4.29
C ALA A 111 -6.79 18.13 -3.40
N HIS A 112 -6.67 16.80 -3.40
CA HIS A 112 -5.65 16.09 -2.64
C HIS A 112 -4.25 16.20 -3.25
N ILE A 113 -4.09 16.61 -4.51
CA ILE A 113 -2.76 16.83 -5.14
C ILE A 113 -1.95 17.84 -4.33
N LYS A 114 -2.58 18.94 -3.89
CA LYS A 114 -1.90 19.95 -3.05
C LYS A 114 -1.39 19.38 -1.73
N GLU A 115 -2.15 18.50 -1.11
CA GLU A 115 -1.73 17.83 0.13
C GLU A 115 -0.65 16.79 -0.16
N ALA A 116 -0.73 16.09 -1.29
CA ALA A 116 0.32 15.18 -1.76
C ALA A 116 1.66 15.93 -1.97
N GLU A 117 1.62 17.12 -2.58
CA GLU A 117 2.79 17.99 -2.70
C GLU A 117 3.35 18.40 -1.34
N ARG A 118 2.49 18.70 -0.36
CA ARG A 118 2.92 19.00 1.01
C ARG A 118 3.60 17.79 1.66
N CYS A 119 3.07 16.59 1.45
CA CYS A 119 3.67 15.36 1.95
C CYS A 119 5.08 15.14 1.39
N MET A 120 5.23 15.24 0.07
CA MET A 120 6.50 14.98 -0.60
C MET A 120 7.54 16.09 -0.41
N GLY A 121 7.10 17.33 -0.20
CA GLY A 121 7.96 18.50 0.01
C GLY A 121 8.16 18.82 1.50
N PRO A 122 7.33 19.70 2.11
CA PRO A 122 7.53 20.18 3.48
C PRO A 122 7.58 19.10 4.56
N LEU A 123 6.80 18.01 4.43
CA LEU A 123 6.81 16.91 5.40
C LEU A 123 7.94 15.89 5.16
N GLY A 124 8.58 15.90 3.99
CA GLY A 124 9.70 15.03 3.66
C GLY A 124 9.35 13.54 3.62
N PHE A 125 8.08 13.21 3.37
CA PHE A 125 7.62 11.83 3.28
C PHE A 125 8.24 11.12 2.06
N LYS A 126 8.21 9.80 2.09
CA LYS A 126 8.86 8.96 1.07
C LYS A 126 7.91 8.41 0.02
N GLY A 127 6.62 8.57 0.21
CA GLY A 127 5.59 8.13 -0.72
C GLY A 127 4.20 8.46 -0.21
N LEU A 128 3.20 8.00 -0.96
CA LEU A 128 1.78 8.18 -0.64
C LEU A 128 1.06 6.84 -0.64
N LEU A 129 0.34 6.56 0.43
CA LEU A 129 -0.64 5.49 0.48
C LEU A 129 -1.94 5.98 -0.16
N CYS A 130 -2.40 5.25 -1.17
CA CYS A 130 -3.70 5.44 -1.80
C CYS A 130 -4.55 4.19 -1.58
N THR A 131 -5.83 4.36 -1.26
CA THR A 131 -6.74 3.22 -1.15
C THR A 131 -7.17 2.71 -2.51
N THR A 132 -7.44 1.41 -2.63
CA THR A 132 -7.82 0.75 -3.89
C THR A 132 -9.12 1.26 -4.49
N SER A 133 -10.00 1.80 -3.67
CA SER A 133 -11.23 2.47 -4.10
C SER A 133 -11.58 3.64 -3.19
N TRP A 134 -12.53 4.45 -3.60
CA TRP A 134 -13.08 5.56 -2.85
C TRP A 134 -14.59 5.62 -3.04
N HIS A 135 -15.33 5.35 -1.97
CA HIS A 135 -16.80 5.26 -2.01
C HIS A 135 -17.30 4.37 -3.17
N GLY A 136 -16.67 3.20 -3.34
CA GLY A 136 -17.01 2.23 -4.37
C GLY A 136 -16.57 2.58 -5.80
N ARG A 137 -15.82 3.67 -5.99
CA ARG A 137 -15.23 4.05 -7.29
C ARG A 137 -13.76 3.64 -7.35
N TYR A 138 -13.37 2.98 -8.41
CA TYR A 138 -11.98 2.56 -8.62
C TYR A 138 -11.11 3.60 -9.31
N LEU A 139 -9.81 3.40 -9.22
CA LEU A 139 -8.76 4.36 -9.58
C LEU A 139 -8.47 4.47 -11.09
N ASP A 140 -9.15 3.66 -11.92
CA ASP A 140 -9.15 3.76 -13.38
C ASP A 140 -10.08 4.86 -13.90
N ASN A 141 -10.86 5.50 -13.03
CA ASN A 141 -11.76 6.59 -13.38
C ASN A 141 -10.95 7.81 -13.86
N GLU A 142 -11.46 8.51 -14.88
CA GLU A 142 -10.81 9.69 -15.47
C GLU A 142 -10.60 10.84 -14.47
N GLU A 143 -11.39 10.91 -13.41
CA GLU A 143 -11.18 11.86 -12.32
C GLU A 143 -9.83 11.69 -11.63
N ALA A 144 -9.24 10.48 -11.67
CA ALA A 144 -7.92 10.20 -11.11
C ALA A 144 -6.76 10.60 -12.05
N PHE A 145 -7.02 10.87 -13.32
CA PHE A 145 -5.95 11.13 -14.31
C PHE A 145 -5.04 12.31 -13.93
N PRO A 146 -5.54 13.44 -13.42
CA PRO A 146 -4.65 14.52 -12.98
C PRO A 146 -3.69 14.11 -11.87
N PHE A 147 -4.13 13.21 -10.96
CA PHE A 147 -3.27 12.68 -9.91
C PHE A 147 -2.20 11.72 -10.47
N TRP A 148 -2.58 10.84 -11.40
CA TRP A 148 -1.65 9.90 -12.03
C TRP A 148 -0.62 10.61 -12.90
N GLU A 149 -1.02 11.65 -13.63
CA GLU A 149 -0.10 12.50 -14.37
C GLU A 149 0.90 13.17 -13.44
N TRP A 150 0.42 13.81 -12.38
CA TRP A 150 1.26 14.42 -11.36
C TRP A 150 2.22 13.41 -10.71
N ALA A 151 1.72 12.25 -10.31
CA ALA A 151 2.52 11.20 -9.67
C ALA A 151 3.62 10.67 -10.60
N GLN A 152 3.30 10.46 -11.88
CA GLN A 152 4.27 10.05 -12.90
C GLN A 152 5.35 11.11 -13.12
N ASP A 153 4.97 12.37 -13.29
CA ASP A 153 5.87 13.46 -13.64
C ASP A 153 6.82 13.80 -12.49
N THR A 154 6.33 13.74 -11.26
CA THR A 154 7.12 13.96 -10.04
C THR A 154 7.87 12.69 -9.61
N LYS A 155 7.58 11.53 -10.22
CA LYS A 155 8.07 10.20 -9.80
C LYS A 155 7.75 9.91 -8.33
N THR A 156 6.59 10.36 -7.87
CA THR A 156 6.13 10.13 -6.50
C THR A 156 5.82 8.65 -6.30
N PRO A 157 6.44 7.96 -5.32
CA PRO A 157 6.13 6.59 -4.99
C PRO A 157 4.70 6.44 -4.48
N ILE A 158 3.94 5.55 -5.10
CA ILE A 158 2.56 5.24 -4.69
C ILE A 158 2.51 3.82 -4.12
N PHE A 159 1.87 3.68 -2.96
CA PHE A 159 1.56 2.41 -2.33
C PHE A 159 0.06 2.22 -2.27
N LEU A 160 -0.46 1.25 -3.02
CA LEU A 160 -1.88 0.90 -3.00
C LEU A 160 -2.16 -0.07 -1.86
N HIS A 161 -3.13 0.30 -1.04
CA HIS A 161 -3.55 -0.46 0.13
C HIS A 161 -5.08 -0.67 0.08
N PRO A 162 -5.61 -1.85 0.45
CA PRO A 162 -7.04 -2.10 0.41
C PRO A 162 -7.83 -1.16 1.33
N VAL A 163 -9.06 -0.89 0.93
CA VAL A 163 -10.03 -0.17 1.77
C VAL A 163 -10.53 -1.04 2.92
N ARG A 164 -11.06 -0.41 3.96
CA ARG A 164 -11.66 -1.12 5.08
C ARG A 164 -12.98 -1.83 4.70
N THR A 165 -13.76 -1.22 3.82
CA THR A 165 -15.04 -1.75 3.35
C THR A 165 -14.96 -2.07 1.87
N PRO A 166 -14.43 -3.24 1.49
CA PRO A 166 -14.29 -3.62 0.09
C PRO A 166 -15.64 -3.86 -0.58
N ILE A 167 -15.63 -3.84 -1.91
CA ILE A 167 -16.81 -4.21 -2.70
C ILE A 167 -17.26 -5.63 -2.31
N GLY A 168 -18.56 -5.78 -2.14
CA GLY A 168 -19.14 -7.04 -1.71
C GLY A 168 -19.21 -7.27 -0.19
N ALA A 169 -18.70 -6.33 0.62
CA ALA A 169 -18.70 -6.45 2.08
C ALA A 169 -20.11 -6.66 2.69
N ASN A 170 -21.17 -6.26 1.98
CA ASN A 170 -22.57 -6.46 2.34
C ASN A 170 -23.19 -7.75 1.77
N GLN A 171 -22.41 -8.60 1.09
CA GLN A 171 -22.85 -9.85 0.47
C GLN A 171 -22.45 -11.06 1.31
N GLN A 172 -22.96 -11.16 2.53
CA GLN A 172 -22.64 -12.23 3.49
C GLN A 172 -21.14 -12.31 3.89
N MET A 173 -20.36 -11.29 3.59
CA MET A 173 -18.95 -11.21 4.01
C MET A 173 -18.78 -10.77 5.47
N ASP A 174 -19.87 -10.43 6.14
CA ASP A 174 -19.87 -10.01 7.53
C ASP A 174 -19.67 -11.18 8.51
N GLN A 175 -19.84 -12.41 8.03
CA GLN A 175 -19.55 -13.63 8.79
C GLN A 175 -18.08 -14.02 8.61
N TYR A 176 -17.50 -14.64 9.65
CA TYR A 176 -16.14 -15.21 9.61
C TYR A 176 -15.04 -14.20 9.25
N LYS A 177 -15.28 -12.90 9.37
CA LYS A 177 -14.39 -11.81 8.91
C LYS A 177 -14.05 -11.89 7.41
N LEU A 178 -14.95 -12.40 6.58
CA LEU A 178 -14.69 -12.60 5.15
C LEU A 178 -14.47 -11.26 4.41
N ASP A 179 -15.06 -10.17 4.89
CA ASP A 179 -14.79 -8.82 4.38
C ASP A 179 -13.30 -8.44 4.49
N GLU A 180 -12.64 -8.88 5.55
CA GLU A 180 -11.21 -8.65 5.78
C GLU A 180 -10.34 -9.70 5.09
N LEU A 181 -10.67 -10.98 5.25
CA LEU A 181 -9.83 -12.10 4.81
C LEU A 181 -9.93 -12.37 3.31
N ILE A 182 -11.07 -12.13 2.70
CA ILE A 182 -11.35 -12.37 1.28
C ILE A 182 -11.64 -11.06 0.55
N GLY A 183 -12.50 -10.22 1.13
CA GLY A 183 -12.97 -8.99 0.47
C GLY A 183 -11.84 -8.04 0.11
N ARG A 184 -10.93 -7.73 1.04
CA ARG A 184 -9.81 -6.82 0.79
C ARG A 184 -8.84 -7.31 -0.28
N PRO A 185 -8.34 -8.57 -0.27
CA PRO A 185 -7.52 -9.09 -1.36
C PRO A 185 -8.22 -9.03 -2.72
N PHE A 186 -9.50 -9.38 -2.78
CA PHE A 186 -10.25 -9.33 -4.03
C PHE A 186 -10.51 -7.90 -4.50
N ASP A 187 -10.78 -6.95 -3.62
CA ASP A 187 -10.92 -5.53 -3.97
C ASP A 187 -9.62 -4.98 -4.54
N THR A 188 -8.48 -5.34 -3.95
CA THR A 188 -7.16 -5.01 -4.49
C THR A 188 -6.98 -5.58 -5.90
N GLY A 189 -7.25 -6.87 -6.08
CA GLY A 189 -7.18 -7.52 -7.39
C GLY A 189 -8.10 -6.87 -8.43
N MET A 190 -9.32 -6.49 -8.03
CA MET A 190 -10.26 -5.77 -8.90
C MET A 190 -9.73 -4.40 -9.31
N CYS A 191 -9.18 -3.63 -8.36
CA CYS A 191 -8.57 -2.34 -8.65
C CYS A 191 -7.46 -2.46 -9.69
N LEU A 192 -6.53 -3.39 -9.47
CA LEU A 192 -5.39 -3.59 -10.38
C LEU A 192 -5.83 -4.08 -11.75
N ALA A 193 -6.76 -5.04 -11.81
CA ALA A 193 -7.32 -5.51 -13.08
C ALA A 193 -7.97 -4.36 -13.87
N ARG A 194 -8.74 -3.50 -13.20
CA ARG A 194 -9.35 -2.33 -13.84
C ARG A 194 -8.30 -1.34 -14.34
N MET A 195 -7.28 -1.02 -13.53
CA MET A 195 -6.19 -0.12 -13.93
C MET A 195 -5.43 -0.64 -15.15
N ILE A 196 -5.19 -1.96 -15.24
CA ILE A 196 -4.56 -2.58 -16.40
C ILE A 196 -5.51 -2.53 -17.61
N LEU A 197 -6.71 -3.10 -17.48
CA LEU A 197 -7.63 -3.29 -18.60
C LEU A 197 -8.19 -1.99 -19.18
N SER A 198 -8.24 -0.91 -18.38
CA SER A 198 -8.62 0.43 -18.86
C SER A 198 -7.56 1.10 -19.74
N GLY A 199 -6.33 0.56 -19.81
CA GLY A 199 -5.21 1.17 -20.52
C GLY A 199 -4.57 2.34 -19.75
N LEU A 200 -4.78 2.43 -18.43
CA LEU A 200 -4.22 3.50 -17.59
C LEU A 200 -2.69 3.55 -17.71
N PHE A 201 -2.03 2.40 -17.72
CA PHE A 201 -0.57 2.32 -17.83
C PHE A 201 -0.06 2.57 -19.26
N ASP A 202 -0.91 2.51 -20.27
CA ASP A 202 -0.58 2.95 -21.61
C ASP A 202 -0.65 4.48 -21.74
N ARG A 203 -1.52 5.09 -20.97
CA ARG A 203 -1.63 6.55 -20.83
C ARG A 203 -0.50 7.12 -19.97
N PHE A 204 -0.16 6.44 -18.87
CA PHE A 204 0.87 6.83 -17.92
C PHE A 204 1.97 5.76 -17.83
N PRO A 205 2.80 5.58 -18.88
CA PRO A 205 3.69 4.42 -19.00
C PRO A 205 4.86 4.42 -18.00
N LYS A 206 5.19 5.56 -17.42
CA LYS A 206 6.26 5.69 -16.40
C LYS A 206 5.74 5.57 -14.98
N LEU A 207 4.42 5.47 -14.79
CA LEU A 207 3.84 5.33 -13.47
C LEU A 207 4.28 4.01 -12.84
N GLN A 208 4.83 4.09 -11.63
CA GLN A 208 5.26 2.95 -10.83
C GLN A 208 4.43 2.91 -9.56
N ILE A 209 3.89 1.74 -9.26
CA ILE A 209 2.99 1.53 -8.11
C ILE A 209 3.49 0.33 -7.32
N SER A 210 3.63 0.47 -6.01
CA SER A 210 3.76 -0.66 -5.09
C SER A 210 2.39 -1.03 -4.53
N VAL A 211 2.15 -2.32 -4.35
CA VAL A 211 0.84 -2.84 -3.94
C VAL A 211 0.99 -3.72 -2.71
N ALA A 212 0.12 -3.51 -1.73
CA ALA A 212 0.05 -4.31 -0.53
C ALA A 212 -0.38 -5.76 -0.82
N HIS A 213 0.01 -6.67 0.09
CA HIS A 213 -0.42 -8.06 0.10
C HIS A 213 -0.16 -8.80 -1.22
N MET A 214 1.06 -8.58 -1.79
CA MET A 214 1.51 -9.22 -3.04
C MET A 214 0.56 -9.01 -4.23
N GLY A 215 -0.16 -7.88 -4.27
CA GLY A 215 -1.13 -7.57 -5.32
C GLY A 215 -2.51 -8.17 -5.07
N GLY A 216 -2.79 -8.68 -3.87
CA GLY A 216 -4.09 -9.21 -3.47
C GLY A 216 -4.53 -10.39 -4.33
N GLY A 217 -5.81 -10.38 -4.77
CA GLY A 217 -6.40 -11.45 -5.56
C GLY A 217 -6.11 -11.39 -7.07
N LEU A 218 -5.11 -10.63 -7.53
CA LEU A 218 -4.83 -10.46 -8.96
C LEU A 218 -4.18 -11.70 -9.59
N LEU A 219 -3.17 -12.28 -8.95
CA LEU A 219 -2.38 -13.38 -9.54
C LEU A 219 -3.23 -14.60 -9.87
N PRO A 220 -4.11 -15.11 -9.01
CA PRO A 220 -4.96 -16.27 -9.33
C PRO A 220 -5.87 -16.10 -10.54
N VAL A 221 -6.16 -14.84 -10.93
CA VAL A 221 -7.05 -14.57 -12.07
C VAL A 221 -6.31 -14.07 -13.32
N MET A 222 -4.99 -13.94 -13.27
CA MET A 222 -4.20 -13.36 -14.35
C MET A 222 -4.37 -14.11 -15.67
N GLY A 223 -4.39 -15.44 -15.65
CA GLY A 223 -4.65 -16.25 -16.86
C GLY A 223 -6.01 -15.97 -17.49
N ARG A 224 -7.03 -15.65 -16.70
CA ARG A 224 -8.35 -15.26 -17.21
C ARG A 224 -8.36 -13.85 -17.80
N LEU A 225 -7.55 -12.94 -17.24
CA LEU A 225 -7.39 -11.57 -17.81
C LEU A 225 -6.68 -11.63 -19.15
N ASN A 226 -5.60 -12.40 -19.29
CA ASN A 226 -4.91 -12.63 -20.54
C ASN A 226 -5.83 -13.27 -21.61
N PHE A 227 -6.58 -14.29 -21.21
CA PHE A 227 -7.56 -14.90 -22.09
C PHE A 227 -8.63 -13.88 -22.54
N GLY A 228 -9.23 -13.11 -21.63
CA GLY A 228 -10.18 -12.07 -21.99
C GLY A 228 -9.62 -11.04 -22.98
N TRP A 229 -8.37 -10.61 -22.77
CA TRP A 229 -7.66 -9.72 -23.66
C TRP A 229 -7.45 -10.34 -25.07
N SER A 230 -7.07 -11.62 -25.15
CA SER A 230 -6.81 -12.32 -26.40
C SER A 230 -8.05 -12.51 -27.27
N LEU A 231 -9.26 -12.47 -26.70
CA LEU A 231 -10.51 -12.57 -27.45
C LEU A 231 -10.82 -11.32 -28.30
N GLY A 232 -10.15 -10.21 -28.03
CA GLY A 232 -10.48 -8.92 -28.63
C GLY A 232 -11.80 -8.34 -28.13
N CYS A 233 -12.18 -7.22 -28.69
CA CYS A 233 -13.36 -6.47 -28.23
C CYS A 233 -14.30 -6.11 -29.40
N GLU A 234 -14.20 -6.77 -30.54
CA GLU A 234 -15.03 -6.48 -31.70
C GLU A 234 -16.51 -6.72 -31.37
N GLY A 235 -17.37 -5.77 -31.74
CA GLY A 235 -18.80 -5.84 -31.47
C GLY A 235 -19.23 -5.60 -30.00
N MET A 236 -18.27 -5.42 -29.08
CA MET A 236 -18.62 -5.14 -27.68
C MET A 236 -19.01 -3.67 -27.45
N PRO A 237 -19.94 -3.40 -26.51
CA PRO A 237 -20.23 -2.03 -26.11
C PRO A 237 -18.99 -1.40 -25.46
N GLU A 238 -18.81 -0.08 -25.63
CA GLU A 238 -17.61 0.66 -25.19
C GLU A 238 -17.20 0.35 -23.73
N ARG A 239 -18.19 0.27 -22.82
CA ARG A 239 -17.97 -0.04 -21.39
C ARG A 239 -17.35 -1.43 -21.13
N ALA A 240 -17.46 -2.34 -22.10
CA ALA A 240 -16.97 -3.72 -21.96
C ALA A 240 -15.62 -3.94 -22.68
N LYS A 241 -15.13 -2.95 -23.41
CA LYS A 241 -13.87 -3.05 -24.14
C LYS A 241 -12.67 -3.04 -23.21
N ILE A 242 -11.79 -3.99 -23.44
CA ILE A 242 -10.43 -3.98 -22.87
C ILE A 242 -9.60 -3.00 -23.69
N LYS A 243 -8.97 -2.03 -23.04
CA LYS A 243 -8.28 -0.91 -23.69
C LYS A 243 -6.75 -0.98 -23.59
N CYS A 244 -6.20 -1.89 -22.77
CA CYS A 244 -4.75 -2.06 -22.67
C CYS A 244 -4.17 -2.62 -23.98
N LYS A 245 -3.02 -2.09 -24.39
CA LYS A 245 -2.34 -2.42 -25.65
C LYS A 245 -1.66 -3.77 -25.59
N ASP A 246 -1.03 -4.04 -24.46
CA ASP A 246 -0.25 -5.26 -24.27
C ASP A 246 -1.03 -6.28 -23.43
N GLU A 247 -0.60 -7.54 -23.48
CA GLU A 247 -1.15 -8.59 -22.66
C GLU A 247 -1.08 -8.21 -21.16
N PRO A 248 -2.17 -8.37 -20.38
CA PRO A 248 -2.25 -7.91 -19.00
C PRO A 248 -1.09 -8.30 -18.10
N GLN A 249 -0.56 -9.51 -18.20
CA GLN A 249 0.59 -9.95 -17.40
C GLN A 249 1.87 -9.13 -17.64
N SER A 250 2.05 -8.51 -18.82
CA SER A 250 3.24 -7.72 -19.13
C SER A 250 3.39 -6.48 -18.25
N TYR A 251 2.27 -5.95 -17.74
CA TYR A 251 2.27 -4.80 -16.85
C TYR A 251 2.81 -5.12 -15.45
N LEU A 252 2.77 -6.40 -15.02
CA LEU A 252 3.21 -6.80 -13.68
C LEU A 252 4.69 -6.43 -13.44
N ARG A 253 5.56 -6.76 -14.38
CA ARG A 253 7.00 -6.44 -14.28
C ARG A 253 7.35 -5.05 -14.77
N ARG A 254 6.43 -4.35 -15.41
CA ARG A 254 6.66 -3.01 -15.96
C ARG A 254 6.29 -1.90 -14.99
N ASN A 255 5.11 -1.99 -14.37
CA ASN A 255 4.51 -0.91 -13.61
C ASN A 255 4.32 -1.21 -12.12
N PHE A 256 4.41 -2.48 -11.71
CA PHE A 256 4.11 -2.84 -10.32
C PHE A 256 5.33 -3.32 -9.55
N HIS A 257 5.32 -2.99 -8.27
CA HIS A 257 6.06 -3.60 -7.19
C HIS A 257 5.06 -4.17 -6.18
N VAL A 258 5.48 -5.12 -5.37
CA VAL A 258 4.64 -5.69 -4.32
C VAL A 258 5.45 -5.87 -3.03
N ASP A 259 4.76 -6.00 -1.91
CA ASP A 259 5.39 -6.35 -0.64
C ASP A 259 5.47 -7.88 -0.44
N THR A 260 6.00 -8.31 0.70
CA THR A 260 6.08 -9.72 1.10
C THR A 260 4.99 -10.12 2.10
N MET A 261 4.03 -9.24 2.37
CA MET A 261 2.98 -9.50 3.35
C MET A 261 1.96 -10.50 2.83
N GLY A 262 2.14 -11.80 3.13
CA GLY A 262 1.26 -12.86 2.67
C GLY A 262 1.06 -13.97 3.69
N LEU A 263 1.76 -13.95 4.82
CA LEU A 263 1.66 -14.90 5.92
C LEU A 263 1.82 -16.38 5.53
N TRP A 264 2.14 -16.66 4.26
CA TRP A 264 2.23 -18.00 3.71
C TRP A 264 3.36 -18.08 2.67
N ALA A 265 4.39 -18.88 2.98
CA ALA A 265 5.59 -18.99 2.17
C ALA A 265 5.37 -19.31 0.66
N PRO A 266 4.44 -20.22 0.28
CA PRO A 266 4.14 -20.45 -1.14
C PRO A 266 3.67 -19.21 -1.89
N HIS A 267 2.89 -18.35 -1.27
CA HIS A 267 2.40 -17.11 -1.89
C HIS A 267 3.53 -16.08 -2.09
N VAL A 268 4.45 -15.95 -1.12
CA VAL A 268 5.66 -15.12 -1.29
C VAL A 268 6.53 -15.66 -2.42
N ARG A 269 6.65 -16.97 -2.56
CA ARG A 269 7.37 -17.62 -3.67
C ARG A 269 6.74 -17.31 -5.01
N GLU A 270 5.42 -17.41 -5.13
CA GLU A 270 4.68 -17.03 -6.34
C GLU A 270 4.94 -15.56 -6.73
N ALA A 271 4.87 -14.64 -5.75
CA ALA A 271 5.15 -13.23 -6.00
C ALA A 271 6.59 -13.01 -6.52
N LEU A 272 7.59 -13.66 -5.92
CA LEU A 272 8.97 -13.60 -6.38
C LEU A 272 9.15 -14.17 -7.79
N GLU A 273 8.44 -15.24 -8.13
CA GLU A 273 8.50 -15.86 -9.45
C GLU A 273 7.81 -14.97 -10.49
N VAL A 274 6.65 -14.42 -10.20
CA VAL A 274 5.83 -13.64 -11.15
C VAL A 274 6.39 -12.22 -11.33
N PHE A 275 6.64 -11.49 -10.26
CA PHE A 275 7.13 -10.10 -10.35
C PHE A 275 8.66 -10.04 -10.55
N GLY A 276 9.38 -11.04 -10.07
CA GLY A 276 10.83 -11.06 -9.99
C GLY A 276 11.38 -10.38 -8.73
N PRO A 277 12.58 -10.79 -8.26
CA PRO A 277 13.15 -10.27 -7.01
C PRO A 277 13.45 -8.77 -7.04
N ASP A 278 13.52 -8.14 -8.22
CA ASP A 278 13.72 -6.70 -8.37
C ASP A 278 12.44 -5.87 -8.08
N ARG A 279 11.31 -6.53 -7.93
CA ARG A 279 9.99 -5.89 -7.77
C ARG A 279 9.29 -6.26 -6.47
N VAL A 280 9.91 -7.06 -5.63
CA VAL A 280 9.37 -7.47 -4.33
C VAL A 280 10.12 -6.73 -3.24
N MET A 281 9.40 -6.14 -2.29
CA MET A 281 9.95 -5.38 -1.16
C MET A 281 9.44 -5.97 0.15
N PHE A 282 10.25 -5.95 1.19
CA PHE A 282 9.86 -6.45 2.50
C PHE A 282 8.76 -5.56 3.12
N GLY A 283 7.68 -6.20 3.58
CA GLY A 283 6.57 -5.56 4.25
C GLY A 283 5.85 -6.54 5.19
N THR A 284 5.38 -6.05 6.35
CA THR A 284 4.80 -6.89 7.41
C THR A 284 3.34 -6.60 7.73
N ASP A 285 2.82 -5.42 7.37
CA ASP A 285 1.51 -4.90 7.84
C ASP A 285 1.42 -4.82 9.38
N TYR A 286 2.59 -4.69 10.04
CA TYR A 286 2.64 -4.69 11.50
C TYR A 286 1.96 -3.45 12.09
N GLY A 287 1.18 -3.72 13.12
CA GLY A 287 0.25 -2.83 13.77
C GLY A 287 -1.14 -3.44 13.72
N PRO A 288 -1.87 -3.37 12.58
CA PRO A 288 -3.15 -4.06 12.40
C PRO A 288 -3.04 -5.59 12.44
N VAL A 289 -1.96 -6.12 11.91
CA VAL A 289 -1.65 -7.54 11.93
C VAL A 289 -0.62 -7.78 13.03
N PRO A 290 -1.02 -8.30 14.20
CA PRO A 290 -0.15 -8.47 15.36
C PRO A 290 0.68 -9.76 15.27
N ILE A 291 1.29 -10.00 14.11
CA ILE A 291 2.22 -11.10 13.88
C ILE A 291 3.63 -10.57 14.06
N ASP A 292 4.48 -11.30 14.78
CA ASP A 292 5.86 -10.90 15.00
C ASP A 292 6.56 -10.66 13.66
N PRO A 293 7.11 -9.46 13.40
CA PRO A 293 7.86 -9.17 12.18
C PRO A 293 8.97 -10.18 11.87
N LYS A 294 9.47 -10.86 12.91
CA LYS A 294 10.45 -11.94 12.75
C LYS A 294 9.92 -13.10 11.90
N GLU A 295 8.63 -13.44 12.01
CA GLU A 295 8.03 -14.51 11.19
C GLU A 295 8.07 -14.14 9.71
N HIS A 296 7.82 -12.87 9.37
CA HIS A 296 7.92 -12.39 7.99
C HIS A 296 9.37 -12.41 7.49
N VAL A 297 10.34 -12.04 8.33
CA VAL A 297 11.76 -12.13 8.00
C VAL A 297 12.15 -13.59 7.72
N ASP A 298 11.70 -14.53 8.56
CA ASP A 298 12.00 -15.95 8.42
C ASP A 298 11.35 -16.55 7.15
N ILE A 299 10.16 -16.11 6.79
CA ILE A 299 9.51 -16.50 5.52
C ILE A 299 10.41 -16.09 4.34
N VAL A 300 10.85 -14.83 4.26
CA VAL A 300 11.71 -14.36 3.17
C VAL A 300 13.03 -15.15 3.13
N LYS A 301 13.69 -15.37 4.27
CA LYS A 301 14.91 -16.16 4.35
C LYS A 301 14.72 -17.61 3.89
N SER A 302 13.54 -18.19 4.14
CA SER A 302 13.21 -19.54 3.70
C SER A 302 13.03 -19.69 2.19
N MET A 303 12.99 -18.59 1.43
CA MET A 303 12.86 -18.63 -0.05
C MET A 303 14.12 -19.16 -0.73
N GLY A 304 15.27 -19.17 -0.07
CA GLY A 304 16.53 -19.66 -0.64
C GLY A 304 17.07 -18.75 -1.75
N LEU A 305 16.83 -17.45 -1.63
CA LEU A 305 17.32 -16.44 -2.57
C LEU A 305 18.86 -16.36 -2.56
N SER A 306 19.45 -15.91 -3.66
CA SER A 306 20.84 -15.46 -3.64
C SER A 306 20.99 -14.30 -2.64
N LYS A 307 22.18 -14.11 -2.07
CA LYS A 307 22.46 -12.97 -1.18
C LYS A 307 22.09 -11.63 -1.83
N ALA A 308 22.37 -11.47 -3.11
CA ALA A 308 22.05 -10.26 -3.86
C ALA A 308 20.52 -10.04 -3.98
N ASP A 309 19.75 -11.10 -4.25
CA ASP A 309 18.29 -10.99 -4.35
C ASP A 309 17.63 -10.86 -2.98
N GLU A 310 18.17 -11.49 -1.94
CA GLU A 310 17.73 -11.27 -0.57
C GLU A 310 17.92 -9.80 -0.15
N GLU A 311 19.07 -9.18 -0.45
CA GLU A 311 19.30 -7.76 -0.21
C GLU A 311 18.33 -6.86 -0.99
N LYS A 312 17.99 -7.22 -2.25
CA LYS A 312 16.98 -6.49 -3.02
C LYS A 312 15.63 -6.49 -2.31
N VAL A 313 15.16 -7.67 -1.90
CA VAL A 313 13.88 -7.81 -1.22
C VAL A 313 13.88 -7.07 0.12
N PHE A 314 14.92 -7.22 0.92
CA PHE A 314 14.95 -6.62 2.24
C PHE A 314 15.13 -5.10 2.27
N TRP A 315 15.83 -4.51 1.29
CA TRP A 315 16.07 -3.06 1.38
C TRP A 315 16.40 -2.34 0.06
N ARG A 316 17.12 -2.98 -0.91
CA ARG A 316 17.59 -2.25 -2.10
C ARG A 316 16.46 -1.78 -2.99
N ASN A 317 15.42 -2.60 -3.17
CA ASN A 317 14.24 -2.21 -3.94
C ASN A 317 13.48 -1.07 -3.26
N ALA A 318 13.35 -1.12 -1.92
CA ALA A 318 12.75 -0.03 -1.15
C ALA A 318 13.57 1.27 -1.26
N ASP A 319 14.90 1.18 -1.17
CA ASP A 319 15.80 2.33 -1.36
C ASP A 319 15.62 2.97 -2.73
N ALA A 320 15.59 2.15 -3.79
CA ALA A 320 15.42 2.62 -5.16
C ALA A 320 14.01 3.19 -5.40
N PHE A 321 12.96 2.49 -4.95
CA PHE A 321 11.56 2.87 -5.20
C PHE A 321 11.19 4.15 -4.42
N PHE A 322 11.50 4.21 -3.12
CA PHE A 322 11.16 5.33 -2.24
C PHE A 322 12.25 6.41 -2.15
N ASN A 323 13.35 6.28 -2.89
CA ASN A 323 14.49 7.21 -2.87
C ASN A 323 14.99 7.50 -1.44
N LEU A 324 15.31 6.45 -0.69
CA LEU A 324 15.68 6.55 0.73
C LEU A 324 17.11 7.04 0.93
N GLY A 325 17.99 6.88 -0.06
CA GLY A 325 19.37 7.32 -0.05
C GLY A 325 20.34 6.40 0.72
N LEU A 326 19.94 5.15 0.98
CA LEU A 326 20.69 4.20 1.78
C LEU A 326 21.95 3.67 1.06
N ALA A 327 21.86 3.37 -0.23
CA ALA A 327 23.01 2.91 -1.02
C ALA A 327 24.14 3.94 -1.10
N LYS A 328 23.81 5.23 -1.07
CA LYS A 328 24.81 6.32 -1.04
C LYS A 328 25.52 6.43 0.31
N ALA A 329 24.84 6.05 1.39
CA ALA A 329 25.42 6.05 2.73
C ALA A 329 26.40 4.87 2.92
N ASP A 330 26.05 3.70 2.39
CA ASP A 330 26.86 2.47 2.46
C ASP A 330 28.21 2.64 1.73
N SER A 331 28.20 3.35 0.59
CA SER A 331 29.44 3.62 -0.18
C SER A 331 30.40 4.62 0.48
N LYS A 332 29.97 5.29 1.55
CA LYS A 332 30.78 6.27 2.33
C LYS A 332 31.26 5.71 3.66
N ALA A 333 30.80 4.52 4.06
CA ALA A 333 31.32 3.86 5.25
C ALA A 333 32.77 3.40 4.97
N PRO A 334 33.76 3.70 5.84
CA PRO A 334 35.12 3.21 5.65
C PRO A 334 35.11 1.69 5.68
N ALA A 335 35.76 1.08 4.69
CA ALA A 335 36.00 -0.36 4.72
C ALA A 335 36.72 -0.68 6.04
N HIS A 336 36.02 -1.40 6.91
CA HIS A 336 36.64 -1.88 8.15
C HIS A 336 37.78 -2.80 7.77
N ALA A 337 39.00 -2.35 8.04
CA ALA A 337 40.25 -3.08 7.94
C ALA A 337 40.34 -4.16 9.00
#